data_994548cfe1827c8e810b133af7864621
#
_entry.id   994548cfe1827c8e810b133af7864621
#
_cell.length_a   1.000
_cell.length_b   1.000
_cell.length_c   1.000
_cell.angle_alpha   90.00
_cell.angle_beta   90.00
_cell.angle_gamma   90.00
#
_symmetry.space_group_name_H-M   'P 1'
#
loop_
_entity.id
_entity.type
_entity.pdbx_description
1 polymer ?
#
loop_
_entity_poly.entity_id
_entity_poly.type
_entity_poly.pdbx_seq_one_letter_code
_entity_poly.pdbx_strand_id
1 'polypeptide(L)'
;PLAVLLTKTKALTIENTSYTKKRLREFLKTLEEEYVLTKIIPIVSFDRIDYWFKKDNIRELSYIKYRIELFLKGSNRAKREMYALILLTAFSTTIRKVSLTRNGEFKLYRMSPNDIEKFSINGVTTFVESVNNLLDMLVVANNSYKKRTICDVYVKNAKKLDYLDEQSIDLVITSPPYG
;
A
#
# COMPACT_ATOMS: atom_id res chain seq x y z
N PRO A 1 8.27 5.53 -7.62
CA PRO A 1 6.89 5.57 -7.12
C PRO A 1 6.42 4.22 -6.55
N LEU A 2 5.39 3.54 -7.09
CA LEU A 2 4.79 2.36 -6.47
C LEU A 2 5.78 1.18 -6.30
N ALA A 3 6.57 0.87 -7.30
CA ALA A 3 7.57 -0.21 -7.22
C ALA A 3 8.54 0.00 -6.05
N VAL A 4 9.02 1.23 -5.85
CA VAL A 4 9.90 1.59 -4.72
C VAL A 4 9.20 1.40 -3.38
N LEU A 5 7.95 1.83 -3.25
CA LEU A 5 7.13 1.61 -2.06
C LEU A 5 7.04 0.11 -1.72
N LEU A 6 6.67 -0.71 -2.70
CA LEU A 6 6.52 -2.15 -2.52
C LEU A 6 7.85 -2.84 -2.17
N THR A 7 8.96 -2.46 -2.82
CA THR A 7 10.28 -3.02 -2.54
C THR A 7 10.74 -2.66 -1.12
N LYS A 8 10.66 -1.38 -0.76
CA LYS A 8 11.00 -0.93 0.61
C LYS A 8 10.15 -1.63 1.66
N THR A 9 8.86 -1.81 1.41
CA THR A 9 7.98 -2.51 2.36
C THR A 9 8.35 -3.99 2.50
N LYS A 10 8.66 -4.69 1.41
CA LYS A 10 9.10 -6.10 1.46
C LYS A 10 10.43 -6.28 2.19
N ALA A 11 11.33 -5.30 2.08
CA ALA A 11 12.63 -5.31 2.75
C ALA A 11 12.58 -4.76 4.19
N LEU A 12 11.38 -4.34 4.65
CA LEU A 12 11.22 -3.70 5.95
C LEU A 12 11.51 -4.67 7.10
N THR A 13 12.42 -4.28 7.98
CA THR A 13 12.66 -4.95 9.26
C THR A 13 11.90 -4.21 10.37
N ILE A 14 11.08 -4.92 11.12
CA ILE A 14 10.30 -4.37 12.23
C ILE A 14 10.97 -4.77 13.55
N GLU A 15 11.65 -3.83 14.21
CA GLU A 15 12.40 -4.10 15.46
C GLU A 15 11.49 -4.53 16.62
N ASN A 16 10.34 -3.89 16.78
CA ASN A 16 9.36 -4.24 17.80
C ASN A 16 7.99 -4.55 17.15
N THR A 17 7.83 -5.79 16.75
CA THR A 17 6.64 -6.28 16.07
C THR A 17 5.38 -6.16 16.93
N SER A 18 5.46 -6.49 18.22
CA SER A 18 4.30 -6.45 19.13
C SER A 18 3.78 -5.02 19.30
N TYR A 19 4.65 -4.06 19.52
CA TYR A 19 4.30 -2.66 19.64
C TYR A 19 3.71 -2.11 18.31
N THR A 20 4.34 -2.42 17.19
CA THR A 20 3.89 -1.98 15.87
C THR A 20 2.50 -2.54 15.56
N LYS A 21 2.27 -3.83 15.79
CA LYS A 21 0.95 -4.46 15.64
C LYS A 21 -0.11 -3.81 16.53
N LYS A 22 0.20 -3.60 17.81
CA LYS A 22 -0.72 -2.94 18.75
C LYS A 22 -1.11 -1.55 18.24
N ARG A 23 -0.14 -0.73 17.90
CA ARG A 23 -0.36 0.65 17.45
C ARG A 23 -1.17 0.75 16.16
N LEU A 24 -0.91 -0.14 15.20
CA LEU A 24 -1.67 -0.19 13.96
C LEU A 24 -3.09 -0.74 14.17
N ARG A 25 -3.29 -1.73 15.03
CA ARG A 25 -4.63 -2.22 15.39
C ARG A 25 -5.49 -1.16 16.06
N GLU A 26 -4.92 -0.37 16.96
CA GLU A 26 -5.60 0.79 17.56
C GLU A 26 -6.04 1.79 16.48
N PHE A 27 -5.15 2.11 15.54
CA PHE A 27 -5.48 2.97 14.40
C PHE A 27 -6.60 2.39 13.54
N LEU A 28 -6.54 1.11 13.19
CA LEU A 28 -7.56 0.45 12.37
C LEU A 28 -8.93 0.43 13.07
N LYS A 29 -8.95 0.15 14.36
CA LYS A 29 -10.18 0.17 15.17
C LYS A 29 -10.82 1.56 15.14
N THR A 30 -10.07 2.62 15.43
CA THR A 30 -10.60 3.98 15.37
C THR A 30 -11.01 4.40 13.95
N LEU A 31 -10.32 3.91 12.92
CA LEU A 31 -10.67 4.16 11.53
C LEU A 31 -12.04 3.57 11.17
N GLU A 32 -12.34 2.34 11.61
CA GLU A 32 -13.65 1.71 11.37
C GLU A 32 -14.77 2.38 12.17
N GLU A 33 -14.56 2.61 13.46
CA GLU A 33 -15.56 3.20 14.36
C GLU A 33 -15.95 4.61 13.95
N GLU A 34 -14.97 5.44 13.55
CA GLU A 34 -15.21 6.83 13.20
C GLU A 34 -15.71 7.03 11.76
N TYR A 35 -15.58 6.03 10.88
CA TYR A 35 -16.04 6.16 9.48
C TYR A 35 -17.52 6.50 9.40
N VAL A 36 -18.36 5.83 10.20
CA VAL A 36 -19.81 6.03 10.23
C VAL A 36 -20.18 7.42 10.77
N LEU A 37 -19.38 7.95 11.69
CA LEU A 37 -19.61 9.24 12.36
C LEU A 37 -19.07 10.43 11.56
N THR A 38 -18.11 10.19 10.67
CA THR A 38 -17.43 11.27 9.94
C THR A 38 -18.26 11.70 8.74
N LYS A 39 -18.91 12.87 8.84
CA LYS A 39 -19.75 13.41 7.74
C LYS A 39 -18.94 14.18 6.70
N ILE A 40 -17.90 14.90 7.11
CA ILE A 40 -17.13 15.79 6.25
C ILE A 40 -15.70 15.25 6.13
N ILE A 41 -15.29 14.91 4.93
CA ILE A 41 -13.94 14.47 4.56
C ILE A 41 -13.49 15.17 3.28
N PRO A 42 -12.19 15.46 3.13
CA PRO A 42 -11.64 15.94 1.87
C PRO A 42 -11.78 14.85 0.79
N ILE A 43 -12.67 15.05 -0.17
CA ILE A 43 -12.85 14.08 -1.27
C ILE A 43 -11.75 14.27 -2.31
N VAL A 44 -11.04 13.18 -2.61
CA VAL A 44 -10.06 13.12 -3.70
C VAL A 44 -10.79 13.11 -5.04
N SER A 45 -10.34 13.97 -5.95
CA SER A 45 -10.86 14.01 -7.31
C SER A 45 -9.71 14.05 -8.32
N PHE A 46 -9.87 13.36 -9.44
CA PHE A 46 -9.02 13.41 -10.62
C PHE A 46 -9.85 13.05 -11.86
N ASP A 47 -9.31 13.30 -13.05
CA ASP A 47 -10.03 13.02 -14.28
C ASP A 47 -10.50 11.56 -14.35
N ARG A 48 -11.81 11.38 -14.67
CA ARG A 48 -12.46 10.07 -14.81
C ARG A 48 -12.42 9.17 -13.58
N ILE A 49 -12.37 9.71 -12.34
CA ILE A 49 -12.39 8.92 -11.10
C ILE A 49 -13.65 8.04 -11.00
N ASP A 50 -14.81 8.55 -11.38
CA ASP A 50 -16.11 7.86 -11.41
C ASP A 50 -16.21 6.78 -12.49
N TYR A 51 -15.35 6.82 -13.50
CA TYR A 51 -15.21 5.71 -14.43
C TYR A 51 -14.55 4.48 -13.78
N TRP A 52 -13.62 4.69 -12.84
CA TRP A 52 -12.84 3.64 -12.21
C TRP A 52 -13.32 3.19 -10.84
N PHE A 53 -14.17 3.98 -10.17
CA PHE A 53 -14.64 3.69 -8.81
C PHE A 53 -16.12 4.04 -8.65
N LYS A 54 -16.82 3.28 -7.79
CA LYS A 54 -18.16 3.68 -7.32
C LYS A 54 -18.04 4.88 -6.37
N LYS A 55 -19.10 5.69 -6.27
CA LYS A 55 -19.13 6.88 -5.39
C LYS A 55 -18.79 6.54 -3.94
N ASP A 56 -19.34 5.43 -3.42
CA ASP A 56 -19.05 4.98 -2.05
C ASP A 56 -17.57 4.66 -1.88
N ASN A 57 -16.96 3.96 -2.84
CA ASN A 57 -15.53 3.65 -2.79
C ASN A 57 -14.64 4.89 -2.91
N ILE A 58 -15.05 5.91 -3.68
CA ILE A 58 -14.35 7.21 -3.72
C ILE A 58 -14.34 7.86 -2.33
N ARG A 59 -15.50 7.86 -1.65
CA ARG A 59 -15.61 8.39 -0.29
C ARG A 59 -14.77 7.58 0.71
N GLU A 60 -14.86 6.26 0.68
CA GLU A 60 -14.10 5.36 1.55
C GLU A 60 -12.59 5.54 1.37
N LEU A 61 -12.09 5.54 0.13
CA LEU A 61 -10.68 5.74 -0.17
C LEU A 61 -10.20 7.13 0.25
N SER A 62 -11.02 8.16 0.04
CA SER A 62 -10.71 9.53 0.48
C SER A 62 -10.60 9.62 2.00
N TYR A 63 -11.51 8.96 2.71
CA TYR A 63 -11.48 8.86 4.17
C TYR A 63 -10.23 8.14 4.66
N ILE A 64 -9.93 6.97 4.12
CA ILE A 64 -8.75 6.18 4.49
C ILE A 64 -7.48 7.02 4.29
N LYS A 65 -7.34 7.68 3.11
CA LYS A 65 -6.20 8.56 2.82
C LYS A 65 -6.07 9.66 3.88
N TYR A 66 -7.15 10.37 4.18
CA TYR A 66 -7.17 11.41 5.18
C TYR A 66 -6.74 10.90 6.57
N ARG A 67 -7.25 9.75 7.00
CA ARG A 67 -6.89 9.13 8.28
C ARG A 67 -5.43 8.67 8.33
N ILE A 68 -4.88 8.13 7.24
CA ILE A 68 -3.46 7.80 7.13
C ILE A 68 -2.61 9.06 7.32
N GLU A 69 -2.94 10.15 6.65
CA GLU A 69 -2.21 11.42 6.75
C GLU A 69 -2.21 11.95 8.19
N LEU A 70 -3.35 11.94 8.87
CA LEU A 70 -3.47 12.35 10.28
C LEU A 70 -2.63 11.45 11.20
N PHE A 71 -2.71 10.13 11.03
CA PHE A 71 -1.95 9.17 11.83
C PHE A 71 -0.44 9.37 11.66
N LEU A 72 0.02 9.54 10.42
CA LEU A 72 1.43 9.77 10.12
C LEU A 72 1.93 11.11 10.68
N LYS A 73 1.10 12.17 10.61
CA LYS A 73 1.42 13.48 11.18
C LYS A 73 1.59 13.41 12.69
N GLY A 74 0.74 12.65 13.38
CA GLY A 74 0.82 12.43 14.84
C GLY A 74 1.84 11.38 15.29
N SER A 75 2.48 10.67 14.36
CA SER A 75 3.43 9.61 14.68
C SER A 75 4.83 10.12 14.95
N ASN A 76 5.58 9.42 15.83
CA ASN A 76 6.98 9.71 16.09
C ASN A 76 7.78 9.67 14.78
N ARG A 77 8.68 10.65 14.60
CA ARG A 77 9.50 10.83 13.39
C ARG A 77 10.28 9.56 13.01
N ALA A 78 10.88 8.88 13.99
CA ALA A 78 11.68 7.67 13.76
C ALA A 78 10.85 6.48 13.22
N LYS A 79 9.55 6.41 13.54
CA LYS A 79 8.66 5.32 13.10
C LYS A 79 7.76 5.69 11.93
N ARG A 80 7.71 6.96 11.57
CA ARG A 80 6.80 7.48 10.55
C ARG A 80 7.01 6.83 9.19
N GLU A 81 8.27 6.64 8.76
CA GLU A 81 8.57 5.99 7.48
C GLU A 81 8.09 4.54 7.47
N MET A 82 8.35 3.78 8.53
CA MET A 82 7.87 2.41 8.68
C MET A 82 6.33 2.32 8.58
N TYR A 83 5.62 3.18 9.32
CA TYR A 83 4.15 3.21 9.24
C TYR A 83 3.66 3.62 7.86
N ALA A 84 4.32 4.60 7.22
CA ALA A 84 3.98 5.02 5.87
C ALA A 84 4.13 3.87 4.86
N LEU A 85 5.24 3.13 4.92
CA LEU A 85 5.47 1.96 4.06
C LEU A 85 4.35 0.92 4.21
N ILE A 86 3.97 0.58 5.44
CA ILE A 86 2.92 -0.43 5.70
C ILE A 86 1.56 0.08 5.23
N LEU A 87 1.14 1.26 5.67
CA LEU A 87 -0.19 1.79 5.41
C LEU A 87 -0.40 2.14 3.93
N LEU A 88 0.59 2.75 3.27
CA LEU A 88 0.49 3.10 1.85
C LEU A 88 0.54 1.87 0.95
N THR A 89 1.27 0.82 1.33
CA THR A 89 1.25 -0.46 0.60
C THR A 89 -0.10 -1.14 0.71
N ALA A 90 -0.67 -1.23 1.90
CA ALA A 90 -2.01 -1.76 2.11
C ALA A 90 -3.08 -0.92 1.39
N PHE A 91 -2.94 0.41 1.41
CA PHE A 91 -3.82 1.32 0.69
C PHE A 91 -3.76 1.10 -0.83
N SER A 92 -2.56 0.94 -1.39
CA SER A 92 -2.38 0.60 -2.81
C SER A 92 -3.09 -0.71 -3.19
N THR A 93 -3.00 -1.74 -2.33
CA THR A 93 -3.71 -3.01 -2.50
C THR A 93 -5.22 -2.80 -2.46
N THR A 94 -5.70 -1.98 -1.52
CA THR A 94 -7.12 -1.64 -1.38
C THR A 94 -7.65 -0.93 -2.62
N ILE A 95 -6.96 0.11 -3.11
CA ILE A 95 -7.32 0.83 -4.33
C ILE A 95 -7.54 -0.16 -5.49
N ARG A 96 -6.63 -1.12 -5.67
CA ARG A 96 -6.75 -2.14 -6.72
C ARG A 96 -7.99 -3.02 -6.52
N LYS A 97 -8.25 -3.48 -5.30
CA LYS A 97 -9.37 -4.37 -4.98
C LYS A 97 -10.73 -3.71 -5.14
N VAL A 98 -10.86 -2.42 -4.81
CA VAL A 98 -12.13 -1.68 -4.89
C VAL A 98 -12.34 -0.95 -6.23
N SER A 99 -11.37 -1.03 -7.13
CA SER A 99 -11.50 -0.46 -8.46
C SER A 99 -12.41 -1.32 -9.35
N LEU A 100 -13.10 -0.68 -10.29
CA LEU A 100 -13.92 -1.33 -11.29
C LEU A 100 -13.09 -1.99 -12.42
N THR A 101 -11.89 -2.46 -12.06
CA THR A 101 -11.00 -3.17 -12.98
C THR A 101 -11.14 -4.68 -12.82
N ARG A 102 -11.04 -5.43 -13.92
CA ARG A 102 -10.98 -6.89 -13.85
C ARG A 102 -9.70 -7.32 -13.12
N ASN A 103 -9.84 -8.21 -12.15
CA ASN A 103 -8.72 -8.81 -11.44
C ASN A 103 -8.18 -9.99 -12.25
N GLY A 104 -6.83 -10.14 -12.27
CA GLY A 104 -6.17 -11.26 -12.93
C GLY A 104 -5.69 -10.99 -14.36
N GLU A 105 -5.94 -9.82 -14.94
CA GLU A 105 -5.42 -9.44 -16.25
C GLU A 105 -4.24 -8.48 -16.16
N PHE A 106 -3.28 -8.60 -17.10
CA PHE A 106 -2.11 -7.72 -17.17
C PHE A 106 -2.49 -6.28 -17.54
N LYS A 107 -3.49 -6.12 -18.41
CA LYS A 107 -4.00 -4.80 -18.81
C LYS A 107 -5.15 -4.39 -17.90
N LEU A 108 -5.31 -3.09 -17.69
CA LEU A 108 -6.42 -2.53 -16.92
C LEU A 108 -7.67 -2.50 -17.79
N TYR A 109 -8.49 -3.54 -17.71
CA TYR A 109 -9.81 -3.57 -18.33
C TYR A 109 -10.88 -3.26 -17.30
N ARG A 110 -11.83 -2.44 -17.67
CA ARG A 110 -13.00 -2.17 -16.84
C ARG A 110 -13.91 -3.40 -16.82
N MET A 111 -14.57 -3.63 -15.70
CA MET A 111 -15.61 -4.66 -15.53
C MET A 111 -16.78 -4.40 -16.50
N SER A 112 -17.53 -5.46 -16.84
CA SER A 112 -18.77 -5.34 -17.59
C SER A 112 -19.84 -4.59 -16.79
N PRO A 113 -20.85 -3.97 -17.42
CA PRO A 113 -21.95 -3.31 -16.70
C PRO A 113 -22.63 -4.21 -15.67
N ASN A 114 -22.86 -5.48 -16.00
CA ASN A 114 -23.49 -6.46 -15.10
C ASN A 114 -22.61 -6.76 -13.89
N ASP A 115 -21.29 -6.85 -14.08
CA ASP A 115 -20.34 -7.07 -12.97
C ASP A 115 -20.26 -5.85 -12.06
N ILE A 116 -20.29 -4.64 -12.65
CA ILE A 116 -20.29 -3.38 -11.90
C ILE A 116 -21.54 -3.25 -11.04
N GLU A 117 -22.72 -3.63 -11.55
CA GLU A 117 -23.95 -3.60 -10.78
C GLU A 117 -23.86 -4.46 -9.52
N LYS A 118 -23.32 -5.68 -9.65
CA LYS A 118 -23.13 -6.64 -8.55
C LYS A 118 -21.93 -6.33 -7.64
N PHE A 119 -21.05 -5.42 -8.06
CA PHE A 119 -19.85 -5.10 -7.30
C PHE A 119 -20.18 -4.31 -6.04
N SER A 120 -19.84 -4.84 -4.86
CA SER A 120 -20.21 -4.27 -3.56
C SER A 120 -19.06 -4.39 -2.52
N ILE A 121 -17.81 -4.25 -2.95
CA ILE A 121 -16.67 -4.33 -2.05
C ILE A 121 -16.57 -3.04 -1.23
N ASN A 122 -16.54 -3.18 0.11
CA ASN A 122 -16.33 -2.06 1.03
C ASN A 122 -14.82 -1.76 1.16
N GLY A 123 -14.46 -0.50 0.92
CA GLY A 123 -13.06 -0.08 0.93
C GLY A 123 -12.44 -0.03 2.32
N VAL A 124 -13.22 0.35 3.35
CA VAL A 124 -12.71 0.43 4.73
C VAL A 124 -12.36 -0.96 5.26
N THR A 125 -13.29 -1.90 5.16
CA THR A 125 -13.05 -3.31 5.55
C THR A 125 -11.90 -3.93 4.76
N THR A 126 -11.86 -3.70 3.44
CA THR A 126 -10.77 -4.19 2.57
C THR A 126 -9.40 -3.62 2.97
N PHE A 127 -9.35 -2.36 3.41
CA PHE A 127 -8.12 -1.75 3.89
C PHE A 127 -7.66 -2.37 5.21
N VAL A 128 -8.56 -2.58 6.17
CA VAL A 128 -8.26 -3.24 7.45
C VAL A 128 -7.69 -4.64 7.22
N GLU A 129 -8.33 -5.44 6.38
CA GLU A 129 -7.84 -6.75 5.98
C GLU A 129 -6.47 -6.68 5.32
N SER A 130 -6.27 -5.72 4.41
CA SER A 130 -5.00 -5.56 3.68
C SER A 130 -3.85 -5.18 4.62
N VAL A 131 -4.09 -4.34 5.64
CA VAL A 131 -3.07 -4.02 6.66
C VAL A 131 -2.75 -5.24 7.52
N ASN A 132 -3.78 -5.97 8.00
CA ASN A 132 -3.57 -7.14 8.84
C ASN A 132 -2.78 -8.24 8.08
N ASN A 133 -3.17 -8.55 6.85
CA ASN A 133 -2.48 -9.53 6.01
C ASN A 133 -1.02 -9.13 5.74
N LEU A 134 -0.77 -7.85 5.44
CA LEU A 134 0.58 -7.35 5.23
C LEU A 134 1.43 -7.46 6.50
N LEU A 135 0.88 -7.11 7.67
CA LEU A 135 1.57 -7.25 8.95
C LEU A 135 1.94 -8.71 9.26
N ASP A 136 1.05 -9.64 9.00
CA ASP A 136 1.32 -11.05 9.22
C ASP A 136 2.41 -11.58 8.27
N MET A 137 2.38 -11.18 7.01
CA MET A 137 3.46 -11.49 6.05
C MET A 137 4.81 -10.91 6.49
N LEU A 138 4.84 -9.66 6.95
CA LEU A 138 6.08 -9.02 7.43
C LEU A 138 6.63 -9.69 8.68
N VAL A 139 5.77 -10.15 9.59
CA VAL A 139 6.20 -10.91 10.78
C VAL A 139 6.84 -12.24 10.41
N VAL A 140 6.20 -12.98 9.50
CA VAL A 140 6.76 -14.26 9.01
C VAL A 140 8.12 -14.01 8.34
N ALA A 141 8.21 -13.00 7.49
CA ALA A 141 9.47 -12.63 6.83
C ALA A 141 10.56 -12.26 7.84
N ASN A 142 10.26 -11.40 8.82
CA ASN A 142 11.22 -11.00 9.86
C ASN A 142 11.74 -12.19 10.69
N ASN A 143 10.87 -13.18 10.97
CA ASN A 143 11.26 -14.37 11.73
C ASN A 143 12.07 -15.36 10.87
N SER A 144 11.89 -15.35 9.56
CA SER A 144 12.57 -16.26 8.63
C SER A 144 14.00 -15.82 8.28
N TYR A 145 14.28 -14.52 8.31
CA TYR A 145 15.60 -13.98 7.97
C TYR A 145 16.52 -13.93 9.19
N LYS A 146 17.42 -14.90 9.29
CA LYS A 146 18.45 -14.98 10.37
C LYS A 146 19.58 -13.94 10.24
N LYS A 147 19.76 -13.32 9.08
CA LYS A 147 20.76 -12.27 8.82
C LYS A 147 20.08 -11.04 8.24
N ARG A 148 20.47 -9.87 8.74
CA ARG A 148 20.08 -8.58 8.15
C ARG A 148 20.63 -8.51 6.72
N THR A 149 19.75 -8.58 5.75
CA THR A 149 20.07 -8.30 4.35
C THR A 149 19.97 -6.79 4.14
N ILE A 150 21.03 -6.19 3.63
CA ILE A 150 21.00 -4.78 3.21
C ILE A 150 20.22 -4.72 1.89
N CYS A 151 19.23 -3.84 1.83
CA CYS A 151 18.43 -3.63 0.63
C CYS A 151 18.36 -2.13 0.32
N ASP A 152 19.15 -1.70 -0.65
CA ASP A 152 19.13 -0.34 -1.15
C ASP A 152 18.19 -0.21 -2.34
N VAL A 153 17.33 0.80 -2.32
CA VAL A 153 16.32 1.02 -3.35
C VAL A 153 16.53 2.40 -3.99
N TYR A 154 16.94 2.39 -5.24
CA TYR A 154 17.24 3.60 -6.01
C TYR A 154 16.14 3.91 -7.03
N VAL A 155 15.79 5.20 -7.15
CA VAL A 155 14.91 5.73 -8.21
C VAL A 155 15.82 6.38 -9.25
N LYS A 156 16.47 5.59 -10.08
CA LYS A 156 17.46 6.04 -11.05
C LYS A 156 17.23 5.41 -12.42
N ASN A 157 17.90 5.97 -13.43
CA ASN A 157 17.91 5.38 -14.76
C ASN A 157 18.85 4.18 -14.79
N ALA A 158 18.32 3.00 -15.07
CA ALA A 158 19.09 1.75 -15.14
C ALA A 158 20.16 1.71 -16.25
N LYS A 159 20.15 2.69 -17.16
CA LYS A 159 21.23 2.86 -18.16
C LYS A 159 22.46 3.61 -17.60
N LYS A 160 22.34 4.20 -16.39
CA LYS A 160 23.42 4.94 -15.72
C LYS A 160 23.58 4.36 -14.32
N LEU A 161 24.61 3.54 -14.16
CA LEU A 161 24.91 2.84 -12.89
C LEU A 161 26.12 3.45 -12.17
N ASP A 162 26.39 4.73 -12.39
CA ASP A 162 27.47 5.53 -11.82
C ASP A 162 27.47 5.65 -10.29
N TYR A 163 26.42 5.14 -9.67
CA TYR A 163 26.25 5.08 -8.21
C TYR A 163 26.61 3.71 -7.61
N LEU A 164 27.03 2.76 -8.43
CA LEU A 164 27.54 1.45 -8.02
C LEU A 164 29.05 1.41 -8.26
N ASP A 165 29.78 0.81 -7.34
CA ASP A 165 31.20 0.60 -7.51
C ASP A 165 31.46 -0.44 -8.61
N GLU A 166 32.57 -0.28 -9.33
CA GLU A 166 32.99 -1.26 -10.34
C GLU A 166 33.17 -2.64 -9.69
N GLN A 167 32.77 -3.69 -10.39
CA GLN A 167 32.91 -5.09 -9.98
C GLN A 167 32.22 -5.41 -8.62
N SER A 168 31.20 -4.64 -8.22
CA SER A 168 30.48 -4.82 -6.94
C SER A 168 29.24 -5.71 -7.03
N ILE A 169 28.85 -6.17 -8.23
CA ILE A 169 27.60 -6.90 -8.46
C ILE A 169 27.90 -8.30 -9.01
N ASP A 170 27.51 -9.33 -8.26
CA ASP A 170 27.68 -10.73 -8.65
C ASP A 170 26.57 -11.25 -9.58
N LEU A 171 25.34 -10.71 -9.43
CA LEU A 171 24.17 -11.18 -10.17
C LEU A 171 23.22 -10.03 -10.52
N VAL A 172 22.79 -9.99 -11.77
CA VAL A 172 21.76 -9.05 -12.25
C VAL A 172 20.52 -9.82 -12.67
N ILE A 173 19.36 -9.46 -12.08
CA ILE A 173 18.06 -10.00 -12.47
C ILE A 173 17.22 -8.83 -12.99
N THR A 174 16.72 -8.95 -14.21
CA THR A 174 15.92 -7.89 -14.85
C THR A 174 14.73 -8.48 -15.60
N SER A 175 13.66 -7.68 -15.69
CA SER A 175 12.53 -7.93 -16.58
C SER A 175 12.59 -6.84 -17.68
N PRO A 176 13.11 -7.15 -18.87
CA PRO A 176 13.18 -6.16 -19.94
C PRO A 176 11.77 -5.73 -20.37
N PRO A 177 11.59 -4.49 -20.82
CA PRO A 177 10.32 -4.04 -21.37
C PRO A 177 9.95 -4.90 -22.58
N TYR A 178 8.71 -5.31 -22.66
CA TYR A 178 8.19 -5.94 -23.88
C TYR A 178 8.20 -4.88 -25.00
N GLY A 179 8.93 -5.16 -26.06
CA GLY A 179 9.01 -4.32 -27.25
C GLY A 179 7.72 -4.32 -28.07
#